data_a277ff9fcbadbe73d8ab79eb000c4317
#
_entry.id   a277ff9fcbadbe73d8ab79eb000c4317
#
_cell.length_a   1.000
_cell.length_b   1.000
_cell.length_c   1.000
_cell.angle_alpha   90.00
_cell.angle_beta   90.00
_cell.angle_gamma   90.00
#
_symmetry.space_group_name_H-M   'P 1'
#
loop_
_entity.id
_entity.type
_entity.pdbx_description
1 polymer ?
#
loop_
_entity_poly.entity_id
_entity_poly.type
_entity_poly.pdbx_seq_one_letter_code
_entity_poly.pdbx_strand_id
1 'polypeptide(L)'
;MITFGFKYFTAACTAILLASTHHLPDPAIASVNNQSQQIAQNQAQTTNSEPNLVFRPILAKIKQKSRIRILLPKFIPESDGVTKIYAIVESATRNKYEILLGFSPDCNGGTACRLGVVTAEAVTRKTPSLTGKTVTLARGIRGYFVDATCGANCSDATLTWRQRGVQYTVGLKAGDRASLIKMANSAINP
;
A
#
# COMPACT_ATOMS: atom_id res chain seq x y z
N MET A 1 -48.66 -15.63 -8.84
CA MET A 1 -48.82 -16.86 -9.64
C MET A 1 -48.48 -16.54 -11.09
N ILE A 2 -47.22 -16.62 -11.48
CA ILE A 2 -46.84 -16.69 -12.91
C ILE A 2 -45.55 -17.52 -12.94
N THR A 3 -45.67 -18.70 -13.52
CA THR A 3 -44.66 -19.72 -13.79
C THR A 3 -44.18 -19.58 -15.23
N PHE A 4 -42.86 -19.52 -15.45
CA PHE A 4 -42.21 -19.78 -16.74
C PHE A 4 -40.84 -20.38 -16.39
N GLY A 5 -40.46 -21.58 -16.74
CA GLY A 5 -40.57 -22.27 -18.02
C GLY A 5 -39.15 -22.54 -18.50
N PHE A 6 -38.62 -23.74 -18.10
CA PHE A 6 -37.30 -24.31 -18.52
C PHE A 6 -37.30 -24.58 -20.01
N LYS A 7 -36.23 -24.25 -20.73
CA LYS A 7 -35.88 -24.84 -22.02
C LYS A 7 -34.44 -25.30 -22.04
N TYR A 8 -34.28 -26.61 -22.04
CA TYR A 8 -33.06 -27.32 -22.37
C TYR A 8 -32.75 -27.17 -23.86
N PHE A 9 -31.49 -26.89 -24.21
CA PHE A 9 -30.95 -27.12 -25.54
C PHE A 9 -29.80 -28.09 -25.46
N THR A 10 -30.07 -29.31 -25.87
CA THR A 10 -29.08 -30.31 -26.22
C THR A 10 -28.71 -30.13 -27.70
N ALA A 11 -27.45 -30.11 -28.03
CA ALA A 11 -26.97 -30.34 -29.39
C ALA A 11 -25.72 -31.19 -29.38
N ALA A 12 -25.83 -32.26 -30.13
CA ALA A 12 -24.94 -33.40 -30.17
C ALA A 12 -23.73 -33.21 -31.11
N CYS A 13 -22.69 -33.96 -30.78
CA CYS A 13 -21.65 -34.61 -31.58
C CYS A 13 -21.53 -34.31 -33.08
N THR A 14 -20.28 -34.07 -33.50
CA THR A 14 -19.75 -34.84 -34.63
C THR A 14 -18.21 -34.95 -34.53
N ALA A 15 -17.74 -36.19 -34.43
CA ALA A 15 -16.33 -36.58 -34.55
C ALA A 15 -15.96 -36.60 -36.03
N ILE A 16 -14.83 -36.00 -36.36
CA ILE A 16 -14.15 -36.24 -37.64
C ILE A 16 -12.71 -36.66 -37.35
N LEU A 17 -12.50 -37.97 -37.55
CA LEU A 17 -11.18 -38.59 -37.67
C LEU A 17 -10.61 -38.28 -39.08
N LEU A 18 -9.45 -37.67 -39.15
CA LEU A 18 -8.60 -37.69 -40.33
C LEU A 18 -7.18 -38.01 -39.87
N ALA A 19 -6.75 -39.20 -40.21
CA ALA A 19 -5.38 -39.65 -40.18
C ALA A 19 -4.63 -39.07 -41.40
N SER A 20 -3.44 -38.53 -41.13
CA SER A 20 -2.39 -38.41 -42.20
C SER A 20 -1.00 -38.21 -41.61
N THR A 21 -0.17 -39.21 -41.85
CA THR A 21 1.18 -39.24 -42.36
C THR A 21 2.32 -38.55 -41.59
N HIS A 22 3.23 -39.41 -41.17
CA HIS A 22 4.57 -39.19 -40.72
C HIS A 22 5.40 -38.25 -41.60
N HIS A 23 5.98 -37.22 -40.97
CA HIS A 23 7.26 -36.69 -41.42
C HIS A 23 8.10 -36.39 -40.18
N LEU A 24 9.19 -37.12 -40.02
CA LEU A 24 10.29 -36.77 -39.14
C LEU A 24 11.09 -35.62 -39.83
N PRO A 25 11.41 -34.57 -39.11
CA PRO A 25 12.66 -33.88 -39.35
C PRO A 25 13.54 -33.84 -38.09
N ASP A 26 14.81 -33.77 -38.33
CA ASP A 26 16.02 -33.76 -37.54
C ASP A 26 15.98 -33.06 -36.16
N PRO A 27 16.76 -33.56 -35.20
CA PRO A 27 17.00 -32.90 -33.93
C PRO A 27 18.27 -31.99 -34.03
N ALA A 28 18.07 -30.77 -34.40
CA ALA A 28 19.09 -29.75 -34.16
C ALA A 28 18.42 -28.36 -34.14
N ILE A 29 18.65 -27.63 -33.05
CA ILE A 29 18.27 -26.24 -32.73
C ILE A 29 17.11 -26.15 -31.70
N ALA A 30 17.39 -26.56 -30.47
CA ALA A 30 16.53 -26.18 -29.31
C ALA A 30 17.39 -26.01 -28.04
N SER A 31 18.41 -25.13 -28.09
CA SER A 31 19.21 -24.87 -26.87
C SER A 31 19.50 -23.39 -26.57
N VAL A 32 18.81 -22.43 -27.21
CA VAL A 32 19.11 -21.01 -27.01
C VAL A 32 18.01 -20.22 -26.35
N ASN A 33 16.79 -20.80 -26.20
CA ASN A 33 15.63 -20.01 -25.68
C ASN A 33 15.33 -20.15 -24.17
N ASN A 34 16.02 -21.06 -23.46
CA ASN A 34 15.70 -21.25 -22.03
C ASN A 34 16.39 -20.26 -21.07
N GLN A 35 17.49 -19.62 -21.49
CA GLN A 35 18.18 -18.65 -20.64
C GLN A 35 17.45 -17.29 -20.59
N SER A 36 16.86 -16.87 -21.69
CA SER A 36 16.13 -15.58 -21.73
C SER A 36 14.81 -15.61 -20.96
N GLN A 37 14.14 -16.75 -20.90
CA GLN A 37 12.90 -16.91 -20.12
C GLN A 37 13.16 -17.04 -18.60
N GLN A 38 14.27 -17.61 -18.18
CA GLN A 38 14.64 -17.66 -16.75
C GLN A 38 15.06 -16.29 -16.20
N ILE A 39 15.66 -15.43 -17.01
CA ILE A 39 16.02 -14.06 -16.60
C ILE A 39 14.75 -13.21 -16.43
N ALA A 40 13.77 -13.36 -17.32
CA ALA A 40 12.48 -12.66 -17.20
C ALA A 40 11.62 -13.11 -16.01
N GLN A 41 11.69 -14.40 -15.64
CA GLN A 41 10.94 -14.92 -14.48
C GLN A 41 11.59 -14.56 -13.15
N ASN A 42 12.91 -14.39 -13.07
CA ASN A 42 13.58 -13.95 -11.85
C ASN A 42 13.45 -12.45 -11.56
N GLN A 43 13.02 -11.62 -12.53
CA GLN A 43 12.74 -10.20 -12.30
C GLN A 43 11.34 -9.93 -11.74
N ALA A 44 10.43 -10.92 -11.76
CA ALA A 44 9.04 -10.75 -11.31
C ALA A 44 8.80 -11.09 -9.83
N GLN A 45 9.81 -11.50 -9.05
CA GLN A 45 9.65 -11.94 -7.64
C GLN A 45 10.48 -11.19 -6.61
N THR A 46 10.97 -10.01 -6.88
CA THR A 46 11.31 -9.10 -5.79
C THR A 46 10.02 -8.47 -5.27
N THR A 47 9.35 -9.14 -4.34
CA THR A 47 8.38 -8.48 -3.47
C THR A 47 9.15 -7.39 -2.73
N ASN A 48 9.13 -6.18 -3.31
CA ASN A 48 9.76 -5.01 -2.70
C ASN A 48 9.16 -4.79 -1.31
N SER A 49 9.87 -5.28 -0.28
CA SER A 49 9.54 -5.03 1.12
C SER A 49 9.90 -3.59 1.56
N GLU A 50 10.42 -2.78 0.65
CA GLU A 50 10.83 -1.41 0.92
C GLU A 50 9.65 -0.45 0.99
N PRO A 51 9.71 0.57 1.88
CA PRO A 51 8.77 1.68 1.90
C PRO A 51 8.76 2.44 0.57
N ASN A 52 7.72 3.29 0.36
CA ASN A 52 7.70 4.19 -0.78
C ASN A 52 9.02 4.99 -0.89
N LEU A 53 9.50 5.19 -2.11
CA LEU A 53 10.79 5.84 -2.38
C LEU A 53 10.90 7.25 -1.77
N VAL A 54 9.77 7.92 -1.55
CA VAL A 54 9.70 9.24 -0.91
C VAL A 54 10.37 9.25 0.47
N PHE A 55 10.36 8.11 1.18
CA PHE A 55 10.96 7.99 2.52
C PHE A 55 12.45 7.71 2.51
N ARG A 56 13.04 7.33 1.38
CA ARG A 56 14.47 6.94 1.29
C ARG A 56 15.42 8.02 1.85
N PRO A 57 15.25 9.32 1.53
CA PRO A 57 16.17 10.37 2.02
C PRO A 57 16.16 10.55 3.53
N ILE A 58 15.04 10.24 4.20
CA ILE A 58 14.86 10.49 5.63
C ILE A 58 15.05 9.25 6.51
N LEU A 59 15.09 8.06 5.90
CA LEU A 59 15.07 6.78 6.63
C LEU A 59 16.26 6.64 7.60
N ALA A 60 17.46 7.02 7.17
CA ALA A 60 18.65 6.99 8.03
C ALA A 60 18.50 7.88 9.26
N LYS A 61 18.00 9.10 9.09
CA LYS A 61 17.75 10.07 10.18
C LYS A 61 16.75 9.52 11.20
N ILE A 62 15.67 8.89 10.75
CA ILE A 62 14.67 8.31 11.65
C ILE A 62 15.25 7.11 12.39
N LYS A 63 15.94 6.18 11.69
CA LYS A 63 16.59 5.01 12.29
C LYS A 63 17.61 5.37 13.35
N GLN A 64 18.37 6.45 13.16
CA GLN A 64 19.36 6.92 14.12
C GLN A 64 18.73 7.42 15.41
N LYS A 65 17.60 8.13 15.32
CA LYS A 65 16.99 8.82 16.46
C LYS A 65 15.92 7.99 17.17
N SER A 66 15.18 7.14 16.43
CA SER A 66 14.05 6.40 16.97
C SER A 66 14.43 4.96 17.35
N ARG A 67 13.87 4.47 18.47
CA ARG A 67 14.02 3.08 18.93
C ARG A 67 12.74 2.25 18.75
N ILE A 68 11.64 2.88 18.37
CA ILE A 68 10.42 2.18 18.05
C ILE A 68 10.50 1.58 16.64
N ARG A 69 9.71 0.54 16.39
CA ARG A 69 9.63 -0.06 15.05
C ARG A 69 9.14 0.97 14.03
N ILE A 70 9.90 1.15 12.97
CA ILE A 70 9.53 2.03 11.87
C ILE A 70 8.62 1.27 10.92
N LEU A 71 7.38 1.75 10.73
CA LEU A 71 6.44 1.29 9.71
C LEU A 71 6.12 2.47 8.81
N LEU A 72 6.53 2.38 7.54
CA LEU A 72 6.28 3.40 6.54
C LEU A 72 5.48 2.79 5.39
N PRO A 73 4.48 3.48 4.86
CA PRO A 73 3.66 2.95 3.78
C PRO A 73 4.45 2.80 2.48
N LYS A 74 4.14 1.76 1.71
CA LYS A 74 4.58 1.61 0.31
C LYS A 74 3.69 2.39 -0.63
N PHE A 75 2.40 2.42 -0.32
CA PHE A 75 1.40 3.18 -1.06
C PHE A 75 1.18 4.54 -0.39
N ILE A 76 1.28 5.59 -1.17
CA ILE A 76 0.87 6.96 -0.85
C ILE A 76 -0.05 7.39 -1.99
N PRO A 77 -1.28 7.88 -1.73
CA PRO A 77 -2.10 8.49 -2.78
C PRO A 77 -1.32 9.60 -3.50
N GLU A 78 -1.61 9.83 -4.76
CA GLU A 78 -0.95 10.85 -5.59
C GLU A 78 0.55 10.63 -5.84
N SER A 79 1.12 9.49 -5.39
CA SER A 79 2.48 9.09 -5.77
C SER A 79 2.50 8.36 -7.12
N ASP A 80 1.78 8.91 -8.10
CA ASP A 80 1.63 8.40 -9.47
C ASP A 80 2.83 8.69 -10.38
N GLY A 81 3.84 9.39 -9.84
CA GLY A 81 5.02 9.82 -10.57
C GLY A 81 4.86 11.17 -11.29
N VAL A 82 3.65 11.74 -11.33
CA VAL A 82 3.39 13.07 -11.91
C VAL A 82 3.60 14.15 -10.85
N THR A 83 2.99 13.96 -9.68
CA THR A 83 3.11 14.89 -8.57
C THR A 83 4.28 14.53 -7.67
N LYS A 84 5.26 15.43 -7.52
CA LYS A 84 6.40 15.18 -6.66
C LYS A 84 6.03 15.34 -5.19
N ILE A 85 6.20 14.27 -4.42
CA ILE A 85 5.95 14.25 -2.97
C ILE A 85 7.29 14.24 -2.23
N TYR A 86 7.34 14.95 -1.12
CA TYR A 86 8.48 15.04 -0.23
C TYR A 86 8.11 14.55 1.16
N ALA A 87 8.96 13.73 1.77
CA ALA A 87 8.86 13.38 3.16
C ALA A 87 9.80 14.24 4.01
N ILE A 88 9.23 14.95 4.97
CA ILE A 88 9.93 15.89 5.83
C ILE A 88 9.84 15.39 7.27
N VAL A 89 10.99 15.22 7.95
CA VAL A 89 11.00 14.82 9.35
C VAL A 89 10.74 16.04 10.22
N GLU A 90 9.53 16.17 10.75
CA GLU A 90 9.17 17.21 11.72
C GLU A 90 9.73 16.89 13.10
N SER A 91 9.60 15.63 13.51
CA SER A 91 10.11 15.18 14.81
C SER A 91 10.65 13.76 14.71
N ALA A 92 11.77 13.49 15.38
CA ALA A 92 12.27 12.14 15.60
C ALA A 92 12.98 12.09 16.95
N THR A 93 12.45 11.27 17.87
CA THR A 93 12.98 11.04 19.20
C THR A 93 13.05 9.53 19.47
N ARG A 94 13.59 9.14 20.62
CA ARG A 94 13.68 7.73 21.01
C ARG A 94 12.34 7.00 20.90
N ASN A 95 11.22 7.65 21.24
CA ASN A 95 9.89 7.03 21.39
C ASN A 95 8.87 7.53 20.38
N LYS A 96 9.25 8.37 19.42
CA LYS A 96 8.32 8.98 18.46
C LYS A 96 9.05 9.31 17.16
N TYR A 97 8.33 9.24 16.04
CA TYR A 97 8.66 9.98 14.81
C TYR A 97 7.40 10.59 14.21
N GLU A 98 7.59 11.69 13.52
CA GLU A 98 6.56 12.44 12.82
C GLU A 98 7.10 12.93 11.49
N ILE A 99 6.41 12.57 10.42
CA ILE A 99 6.79 12.83 9.04
C ILE A 99 5.65 13.57 8.38
N LEU A 100 5.93 14.76 7.90
CA LEU A 100 5.05 15.49 7.01
C LEU A 100 5.24 14.99 5.57
N LEU A 101 4.15 14.75 4.86
CA LEU A 101 4.12 14.55 3.43
C LEU A 101 3.68 15.88 2.78
N GLY A 102 4.49 16.41 1.90
CA GLY A 102 4.22 17.69 1.25
C GLY A 102 4.55 17.68 -0.23
N PHE A 103 4.06 18.69 -0.94
CA PHE A 103 4.28 18.91 -2.38
C PHE A 103 5.52 19.79 -2.67
N SER A 104 6.21 20.26 -1.63
CA SER A 104 7.49 20.95 -1.74
C SER A 104 8.44 20.53 -0.62
N PRO A 105 9.77 20.63 -0.79
CA PRO A 105 10.76 20.20 0.20
C PRO A 105 10.80 21.10 1.44
N ASP A 106 10.33 22.32 1.33
CA ASP A 106 10.26 23.37 2.35
C ASP A 106 8.86 23.49 2.97
N CYS A 107 7.95 22.56 2.68
CA CYS A 107 6.63 22.54 3.30
C CYS A 107 6.75 22.46 4.83
N ASN A 108 6.16 23.46 5.50
CA ASN A 108 6.14 23.59 6.95
C ASN A 108 4.79 23.22 7.59
N GLY A 109 4.00 22.39 6.91
CA GLY A 109 2.67 21.98 7.36
C GLY A 109 1.54 22.92 6.97
N GLY A 110 1.82 23.99 6.23
CA GLY A 110 0.80 24.91 5.69
C GLY A 110 -0.17 24.20 4.75
N THR A 111 -1.42 24.67 4.72
CA THR A 111 -2.51 23.98 4.00
C THR A 111 -2.27 23.82 2.50
N ALA A 112 -1.56 24.75 1.86
CA ALA A 112 -1.33 24.71 0.41
C ALA A 112 -0.32 23.63 0.00
N CYS A 113 0.70 23.34 0.82
CA CYS A 113 1.76 22.41 0.48
C CYS A 113 1.62 21.03 1.13
N ARG A 114 0.64 20.84 2.04
CA ARG A 114 0.47 19.63 2.84
C ARG A 114 -0.37 18.59 2.11
N LEU A 115 0.16 17.38 1.97
CA LEU A 115 -0.58 16.19 1.57
C LEU A 115 -1.10 15.42 2.80
N GLY A 116 -0.26 15.25 3.83
CA GLY A 116 -0.65 14.45 4.98
C GLY A 116 0.51 14.18 5.96
N VAL A 117 0.33 13.17 6.81
CA VAL A 117 1.32 12.79 7.83
C VAL A 117 1.48 11.28 7.97
N VAL A 118 2.66 10.87 8.45
CA VAL A 118 2.92 9.53 8.96
C VAL A 118 3.58 9.67 10.32
N THR A 119 2.92 9.16 11.37
CA THR A 119 3.44 9.28 12.72
C THR A 119 3.49 7.94 13.43
N ALA A 120 4.39 7.82 14.39
CA ALA A 120 4.42 6.71 15.33
C ALA A 120 4.89 7.16 16.70
N GLU A 121 4.30 6.58 17.75
CA GLU A 121 4.61 6.90 19.14
C GLU A 121 4.50 5.65 20.01
N ALA A 122 5.42 5.48 20.94
CA ALA A 122 5.36 4.41 21.94
C ALA A 122 4.11 4.59 22.82
N VAL A 123 3.34 3.53 22.98
CA VAL A 123 2.16 3.51 23.85
C VAL A 123 2.61 3.49 25.31
N THR A 124 2.06 4.38 26.12
CA THR A 124 2.27 4.49 27.56
C THR A 124 0.95 4.38 28.31
N ARG A 125 1.00 4.33 29.64
CA ARG A 125 -0.22 4.38 30.48
C ARG A 125 -1.00 5.70 30.30
N LYS A 126 -0.35 6.77 29.86
CA LYS A 126 -0.97 8.08 29.61
C LYS A 126 -1.51 8.24 28.17
N THR A 127 -1.22 7.28 27.28
CA THR A 127 -1.70 7.35 25.90
C THR A 127 -3.21 7.14 25.85
N PRO A 128 -4.01 8.11 25.36
CA PRO A 128 -5.47 8.01 25.32
C PRO A 128 -5.96 6.80 24.54
N SER A 129 -7.17 6.33 24.87
CA SER A 129 -7.85 5.31 24.07
C SER A 129 -8.09 5.82 22.65
N LEU A 130 -8.03 4.90 21.68
CA LEU A 130 -8.32 5.23 20.29
C LEU A 130 -9.82 5.42 20.11
N THR A 131 -10.20 6.45 19.37
CA THR A 131 -11.57 6.81 19.03
C THR A 131 -11.73 6.90 17.51
N GLY A 132 -12.98 6.76 17.02
CA GLY A 132 -13.28 6.81 15.59
C GLY A 132 -14.03 5.57 15.10
N LYS A 133 -14.31 5.53 13.80
CA LYS A 133 -14.98 4.39 13.15
C LYS A 133 -14.00 3.22 13.05
N THR A 134 -14.38 2.09 13.63
CA THR A 134 -13.53 0.89 13.59
C THR A 134 -13.42 0.34 12.17
N VAL A 135 -12.22 -0.04 11.77
CA VAL A 135 -11.92 -0.73 10.51
C VAL A 135 -10.99 -1.92 10.77
N THR A 136 -11.09 -2.95 9.94
CA THR A 136 -10.15 -4.07 9.97
C THR A 136 -9.04 -3.82 8.97
N LEU A 137 -7.80 -3.85 9.46
CA LEU A 137 -6.58 -3.72 8.67
C LEU A 137 -5.96 -5.09 8.40
N ALA A 138 -4.90 -5.10 7.59
CA ALA A 138 -4.11 -6.29 7.32
C ALA A 138 -3.72 -7.02 8.62
N ARG A 139 -3.64 -8.36 8.55
CA ARG A 139 -3.36 -9.26 9.70
C ARG A 139 -4.40 -9.17 10.82
N GLY A 140 -5.64 -8.74 10.52
CA GLY A 140 -6.70 -8.61 11.51
C GLY A 140 -6.51 -7.48 12.52
N ILE A 141 -5.59 -6.53 12.26
CA ILE A 141 -5.34 -5.41 13.16
C ILE A 141 -6.53 -4.46 13.12
N ARG A 142 -7.01 -4.05 14.31
CA ARG A 142 -8.06 -3.05 14.42
C ARG A 142 -7.47 -1.65 14.24
N GLY A 143 -8.02 -0.90 13.27
CA GLY A 143 -7.76 0.52 13.06
C GLY A 143 -8.96 1.38 13.45
N TYR A 144 -8.72 2.66 13.67
CA TYR A 144 -9.71 3.67 14.05
C TYR A 144 -9.60 4.83 13.09
N PHE A 145 -10.64 5.01 12.29
CA PHE A 145 -10.71 6.04 11.27
C PHE A 145 -11.50 7.25 11.79
N VAL A 146 -10.97 8.44 11.56
CA VAL A 146 -11.61 9.72 11.81
C VAL A 146 -11.70 10.47 10.50
N ASP A 147 -12.89 10.92 10.13
CA ASP A 147 -13.12 11.68 8.90
C ASP A 147 -12.46 13.07 8.98
N ALA A 148 -12.08 13.59 7.82
CA ALA A 148 -11.74 15.01 7.69
C ALA A 148 -12.95 15.88 7.96
N THR A 149 -12.71 17.02 8.56
CA THR A 149 -13.69 18.11 8.67
C THR A 149 -13.22 19.27 7.82
N CYS A 150 -14.13 19.82 7.00
CA CYS A 150 -13.84 20.94 6.13
C CYS A 150 -14.66 22.16 6.55
N GLY A 151 -13.98 23.33 6.62
CA GLY A 151 -14.52 24.65 6.76
C GLY A 151 -13.78 25.55 5.77
N ALA A 152 -13.18 26.66 6.24
CA ALA A 152 -12.27 27.46 5.43
C ALA A 152 -11.04 26.64 4.95
N ASN A 153 -10.64 25.64 5.74
CA ASN A 153 -9.62 24.65 5.42
C ASN A 153 -10.11 23.27 5.81
N CYS A 154 -9.63 22.23 5.13
CA CYS A 154 -9.88 20.84 5.54
C CYS A 154 -8.80 20.34 6.50
N SER A 155 -9.24 19.61 7.54
CA SER A 155 -8.34 18.83 8.39
C SER A 155 -7.86 17.57 7.66
N ASP A 156 -6.92 16.84 8.26
CA ASP A 156 -6.63 15.48 7.84
C ASP A 156 -7.77 14.54 8.26
N ALA A 157 -8.17 13.63 7.36
CA ALA A 157 -8.72 12.37 7.79
C ALA A 157 -7.57 11.52 8.32
N THR A 158 -7.80 10.77 9.39
CA THR A 158 -6.74 9.97 10.03
C THR A 158 -7.16 8.52 10.21
N LEU A 159 -6.19 7.62 10.15
CA LEU A 159 -6.34 6.22 10.49
C LEU A 159 -5.24 5.81 11.47
N THR A 160 -5.64 5.45 12.67
CA THR A 160 -4.73 5.12 13.78
C THR A 160 -4.90 3.67 14.19
N TRP A 161 -3.79 2.96 14.45
CA TRP A 161 -3.80 1.60 14.98
C TRP A 161 -2.67 1.40 15.99
N ARG A 162 -2.75 0.31 16.76
CA ARG A 162 -1.69 -0.07 17.71
C ARG A 162 -1.14 -1.44 17.34
N GLN A 163 0.17 -1.55 17.36
CA GLN A 163 0.87 -2.81 17.11
C GLN A 163 2.17 -2.85 17.92
N ARG A 164 2.37 -3.94 18.68
CA ARG A 164 3.61 -4.18 19.45
C ARG A 164 4.03 -2.99 20.34
N GLY A 165 3.09 -2.40 21.06
CA GLY A 165 3.39 -1.30 21.99
C GLY A 165 3.63 0.06 21.33
N VAL A 166 3.39 0.18 20.03
CA VAL A 166 3.50 1.43 19.28
C VAL A 166 2.15 1.78 18.66
N GLN A 167 1.77 3.04 18.75
CA GLN A 167 0.64 3.64 18.05
C GLN A 167 1.14 4.27 16.76
N TYR A 168 0.52 3.93 15.66
CA TYR A 168 0.82 4.44 14.32
C TYR A 168 -0.39 5.21 13.80
N THR A 169 -0.14 6.31 13.10
CA THR A 169 -1.18 7.08 12.43
C THR A 169 -0.72 7.46 11.03
N VAL A 170 -1.60 7.28 10.07
CA VAL A 170 -1.51 7.88 8.75
C VAL A 170 -2.64 8.88 8.61
N GLY A 171 -2.34 10.04 8.04
CA GLY A 171 -3.29 11.11 7.81
C GLY A 171 -3.16 11.67 6.41
N LEU A 172 -4.27 12.06 5.81
CA LEU A 172 -4.33 12.73 4.51
C LEU A 172 -5.26 13.93 4.59
N LYS A 173 -4.82 15.07 4.12
CA LYS A 173 -5.64 16.28 4.04
C LYS A 173 -6.86 16.02 3.14
N ALA A 174 -8.06 16.24 3.70
CA ALA A 174 -9.32 15.91 3.04
C ALA A 174 -9.38 14.47 2.49
N GLY A 175 -8.61 13.54 3.09
CA GLY A 175 -8.46 12.18 2.59
C GLY A 175 -9.70 11.32 2.82
N ASP A 176 -9.82 10.26 2.04
CA ASP A 176 -10.87 9.26 2.16
C ASP A 176 -10.42 8.01 2.92
N ARG A 177 -11.41 7.26 3.44
CA ARG A 177 -11.16 6.06 4.23
C ARG A 177 -10.45 4.94 3.46
N ALA A 178 -10.76 4.75 2.17
CA ALA A 178 -10.20 3.67 1.38
C ALA A 178 -8.70 3.89 1.12
N SER A 179 -8.31 5.10 0.79
CA SER A 179 -6.91 5.52 0.63
C SER A 179 -6.11 5.33 1.91
N LEU A 180 -6.66 5.72 3.07
CA LEU A 180 -5.99 5.55 4.37
C LEU A 180 -5.86 4.07 4.77
N ILE A 181 -6.87 3.22 4.50
CA ILE A 181 -6.79 1.78 4.71
C ILE A 181 -5.69 1.16 3.82
N LYS A 182 -5.64 1.53 2.55
CA LYS A 182 -4.60 1.06 1.62
C LYS A 182 -3.21 1.49 2.09
N MET A 183 -3.06 2.74 2.53
CA MET A 183 -1.82 3.29 3.08
C MET A 183 -1.36 2.53 4.33
N ALA A 184 -2.25 2.34 5.32
CA ALA A 184 -1.97 1.60 6.55
C ALA A 184 -1.62 0.13 6.27
N ASN A 185 -2.40 -0.55 5.42
CA ASN A 185 -2.15 -1.95 5.04
C ASN A 185 -0.80 -2.13 4.36
N SER A 186 -0.38 -1.18 3.53
CA SER A 186 0.93 -1.21 2.87
C SER A 186 2.10 -1.00 3.83
N ALA A 187 1.87 -0.37 4.99
CA ALA A 187 2.86 -0.25 6.07
C ALA A 187 2.92 -1.50 6.96
N ILE A 188 1.78 -2.15 7.19
CA ILE A 188 1.65 -3.35 8.05
C ILE A 188 2.22 -4.59 7.35
N ASN A 189 2.02 -4.72 6.05
CA ASN A 189 2.53 -5.79 5.18
C ASN A 189 3.59 -5.22 4.22
N PRO A 190 4.82 -5.01 4.71
CA PRO A 190 5.91 -4.54 3.87
C PRO A 190 6.42 -5.62 2.91
#